data_6b7be18f51bf33c2f1f523d870d938f8
#
_entry.id   6b7be18f51bf33c2f1f523d870d938f8
#
_cell.length_a   1.000
_cell.length_b   1.000
_cell.length_c   1.000
_cell.angle_alpha   90.00
_cell.angle_beta   90.00
_cell.angle_gamma   90.00
#
_symmetry.space_group_name_H-M   'P 1'
#
loop_
_entity.id
_entity.type
_entity.pdbx_description
1 polymer ?
#
loop_
_entity_poly.entity_id
_entity_poly.type
_entity_poly.pdbx_seq_one_letter_code
_entity_poly.pdbx_strand_id
1 'polypeptide(L)' 'IKSPDSLYKLADALSQIDKINDACNTLKKFTKEYINHKLIDKTNNMIIELGCE' A
#
# COMPACT_ATOMS: atom_id res chain seq x y z
N ILE A 1 -8.33 -13.19 -5.73
CA ILE A 1 -7.57 -13.28 -4.51
C ILE A 1 -6.83 -12.00 -4.17
N LYS A 2 -6.32 -11.35 -5.16
CA LYS A 2 -5.58 -10.10 -4.95
C LYS A 2 -6.44 -8.91 -5.30
N SER A 3 -7.46 -8.68 -4.50
CA SER A 3 -8.28 -7.50 -4.72
C SER A 3 -7.53 -6.27 -4.21
N PRO A 4 -7.84 -5.08 -4.76
CA PRO A 4 -7.21 -3.85 -4.29
C PRO A 4 -7.41 -3.62 -2.79
N ASP A 5 -8.60 -3.93 -2.28
CA ASP A 5 -8.87 -3.80 -0.85
C ASP A 5 -7.95 -4.68 -0.02
N SER A 6 -7.74 -5.92 -0.45
CA SER A 6 -6.87 -6.84 0.28
C SER A 6 -5.43 -6.36 0.31
N LEU A 7 -4.94 -5.85 -0.81
CA LEU A 7 -3.59 -5.31 -0.87
C LEU A 7 -3.43 -4.10 0.05
N TYR A 8 -4.40 -3.22 0.04
CA TYR A 8 -4.35 -2.03 0.89
C TYR A 8 -4.36 -2.42 2.37
N LYS A 9 -5.25 -3.34 2.74
CA LYS A 9 -5.35 -3.81 4.13
C LYS A 9 -4.09 -4.53 4.56
N LEU A 10 -3.50 -5.32 3.67
CA LEU A 10 -2.24 -6.00 3.98
C LEU A 10 -1.14 -4.99 4.26
N ALA A 11 -1.03 -3.96 3.43
CA ALA A 11 -0.02 -2.93 3.65
C ALA A 11 -0.24 -2.21 4.97
N ASP A 12 -1.50 -1.91 5.29
CA ASP A 12 -1.83 -1.27 6.57
C ASP A 12 -1.41 -2.15 7.75
N ALA A 13 -1.74 -3.43 7.69
CA ALA A 13 -1.37 -4.37 8.75
C ALA A 13 0.15 -4.47 8.89
N LEU A 14 0.86 -4.52 7.78
CA LEU A 14 2.32 -4.59 7.80
C LEU A 14 2.93 -3.35 8.43
N SER A 15 2.36 -2.18 8.16
CA SER A 15 2.87 -0.95 8.75
C SER A 15 2.63 -0.92 10.26
N GLN A 16 1.56 -1.53 10.73
CA GLN A 16 1.24 -1.55 12.15
C GLN A 16 2.16 -2.45 12.95
N ILE A 17 2.70 -3.49 12.35
CA ILE A 17 3.65 -4.38 13.02
C ILE A 17 5.10 -4.03 12.68
N ASP A 18 5.31 -2.80 12.23
CA ASP A 18 6.65 -2.26 11.93
C ASP A 18 7.37 -2.99 10.80
N LYS A 19 6.62 -3.62 9.90
CA LYS A 19 7.18 -4.22 8.70
C LYS A 19 7.12 -3.20 7.56
N ILE A 20 7.81 -2.09 7.73
CA ILE A 20 7.71 -0.96 6.82
C ILE A 20 8.16 -1.30 5.41
N ASN A 21 9.26 -2.04 5.26
CA ASN A 21 9.75 -2.42 3.94
C ASN A 21 8.71 -3.25 3.18
N ASP A 22 8.09 -4.20 3.87
CA ASP A 22 7.07 -5.03 3.25
C ASP A 22 5.83 -4.22 2.92
N ALA A 23 5.45 -3.31 3.81
CA ALA A 23 4.32 -2.41 3.56
C ALA A 23 4.59 -1.56 2.32
N CYS A 24 5.78 -0.99 2.22
CA CYS A 24 6.16 -0.18 1.06
C CYS A 24 6.10 -0.98 -0.23
N ASN A 25 6.62 -2.20 -0.21
CA ASN A 25 6.58 -3.06 -1.39
C ASN A 25 5.14 -3.37 -1.82
N THR A 26 4.28 -3.64 -0.84
CA THR A 26 2.88 -3.94 -1.11
C THR A 26 2.18 -2.71 -1.70
N LEU A 27 2.44 -1.53 -1.15
CA LEU A 27 1.84 -0.29 -1.66
C LEU A 27 2.33 0.03 -3.07
N LYS A 28 3.61 -0.19 -3.34
CA LYS A 28 4.15 0.04 -4.69
C LYS A 28 3.50 -0.91 -5.69
N LYS A 29 3.27 -2.15 -5.29
CA LYS A 29 2.58 -3.11 -6.16
C LYS A 29 1.16 -2.64 -6.43
N PHE A 30 0.47 -2.14 -5.41
CA PHE A 30 -0.88 -1.60 -5.56
C PHE A 30 -0.87 -0.47 -6.59
N THR A 31 0.00 0.52 -6.43
CA THR A 31 0.02 1.67 -7.32
C THR A 31 0.40 1.30 -8.75
N LYS A 32 1.14 0.22 -8.93
CA LYS A 32 1.51 -0.25 -10.25
C LYS A 32 0.36 -0.96 -10.94
N GLU A 33 -0.39 -1.78 -10.20
CA GLU A 33 -1.44 -2.62 -10.80
C GLU A 33 -2.80 -1.93 -10.82
N TYR A 34 -3.06 -1.03 -9.89
CA TYR A 34 -4.37 -0.40 -9.74
C TYR A 34 -4.28 1.11 -9.80
N ILE A 35 -3.57 1.63 -10.79
CA ILE A 35 -3.25 3.06 -10.86
C ILE A 35 -4.50 3.94 -10.98
N ASN A 36 -5.59 3.39 -11.51
CA ASN A 36 -6.85 4.15 -11.65
C ASN A 36 -7.89 3.78 -10.59
N HIS A 37 -7.49 3.07 -9.55
CA HIS A 37 -8.41 2.68 -8.50
C HIS A 37 -8.72 3.85 -7.57
N LYS A 38 -9.92 3.84 -6.99
CA LYS A 38 -10.33 4.92 -6.09
C LYS A 38 -9.48 5.02 -4.83
N LEU A 39 -8.81 3.95 -4.45
CA LEU A 39 -7.92 3.94 -3.28
C LEU A 39 -6.52 4.44 -3.59
N ILE A 40 -6.25 4.82 -4.83
CA ILE A 40 -4.91 5.23 -5.22
C ILE A 40 -4.42 6.43 -4.42
N ASP A 41 -5.29 7.39 -4.14
CA ASP A 41 -4.90 8.56 -3.36
C ASP A 41 -4.52 8.20 -1.93
N LYS A 42 -5.32 7.33 -1.30
CA LYS A 42 -5.02 6.87 0.06
C LYS A 42 -3.72 6.08 0.08
N THR A 43 -3.51 5.26 -0.95
CA THR A 43 -2.30 4.45 -1.05
C THR A 43 -1.07 5.34 -1.18
N ASN A 44 -1.15 6.35 -2.03
CA ASN A 44 -0.05 7.31 -2.19
C ASN A 44 0.23 8.06 -0.89
N ASN A 45 -0.82 8.46 -0.18
CA ASN A 45 -0.64 9.13 1.12
C ASN A 45 0.07 8.22 2.12
N MET A 46 -0.30 6.94 2.15
CA MET A 46 0.35 5.99 3.04
C MET A 46 1.83 5.81 2.68
N ILE A 47 2.15 5.77 1.39
CA ILE A 47 3.53 5.68 0.94
C ILE A 47 4.34 6.86 1.48
N ILE A 48 3.78 8.05 1.41
CA ILE A 48 4.44 9.25 1.91
C ILE A 48 4.60 9.19 3.42
N GLU A 49 3.57 8.78 4.13
CA GLU A 49 3.60 8.69 5.59
C GLU A 49 4.63 7.70 6.09
N LEU A 50 4.79 6.59 5.39
CA LEU A 50 5.75 5.55 5.78
C LEU A 50 7.18 5.90 5.37
N GLY A 51 7.35 6.94 4.56
CA GLY A 51 8.66 7.31 4.07
C GLY A 51 9.17 6.39 2.98
N CYS A 52 8.28 5.75 2.24
CA CYS A 52 8.70 4.90 1.12
C CYS A 52 9.28 5.75 0.00
N GLU A 53 10.28 5.23 -0.65
CA GLU A 53 10.89 5.92 -1.79
C GLU A 53 10.41 5.42 -3.13
#